data_b05c14adb4591838eb283505dbb7de33
#
_entry.id   b05c14adb4591838eb283505dbb7de33
#
_cell.length_a   1.000
_cell.length_b   1.000
_cell.length_c   1.000
_cell.angle_alpha   90.00
_cell.angle_beta   90.00
_cell.angle_gamma   90.00
#
_symmetry.space_group_name_H-M   'P 1'
#
loop_
_entity.id
_entity.type
_entity.pdbx_description
1 polymer ?
#
loop_
_entity_poly.entity_id
_entity_poly.type
_entity_poly.pdbx_seq_one_letter_code
_entity_poly.pdbx_strand_id
1 'polypeptide(L)'
;MHVIVGAGPVGTATALLLAERGEQVRIVTRRGTGPQAPGIELVAADAADPNRLAALTEGAAALYNCANPAYHRWLTDWPPLAASLLHAAETSGAVLVTMGNLYGYGPVTAPITHDTPLAATHPKLVTRVRMWEDALAAHRAGRLRATEARASDFAGPGSYGVLNEMALSRTAKGGTAYVMGDPDAPHSWTAIADVARTLVTLATDERAWGQAWLVPTPPPVSIREAARRANELIGLPAPRVARIPYPVLWTAGLFNTMLREMRTTHYQFAAPFVLDSSHTEQVFGLKPTPLDDTLAATAAGYRAA
;
A
#
# COMPACT_ATOMS: atom_id res chain seq x y z
N MET A 1 -20.90 9.84 -3.73
CA MET A 1 -19.86 10.33 -2.79
C MET A 1 -19.04 9.15 -2.29
N HIS A 2 -17.73 9.34 -2.08
CA HIS A 2 -16.81 8.35 -1.55
C HIS A 2 -16.11 8.90 -0.30
N VAL A 3 -15.86 8.06 0.69
CA VAL A 3 -15.13 8.45 1.91
C VAL A 3 -13.81 7.73 1.96
N ILE A 4 -12.71 8.45 2.18
CA ILE A 4 -11.35 7.91 2.25
C ILE A 4 -10.75 8.22 3.62
N VAL A 5 -10.37 7.21 4.36
CA VAL A 5 -9.65 7.36 5.62
C VAL A 5 -8.14 7.28 5.35
N GLY A 6 -7.47 8.40 5.57
CA GLY A 6 -6.03 8.56 5.33
C GLY A 6 -5.69 9.27 4.02
N ALA A 7 -4.77 10.24 4.09
CA ALA A 7 -4.26 11.04 2.96
C ALA A 7 -2.75 10.80 2.73
N GLY A 8 -2.32 9.57 2.90
CA GLY A 8 -1.00 9.12 2.42
C GLY A 8 -0.99 9.02 0.89
N PRO A 9 0.14 8.57 0.29
CA PRO A 9 0.26 8.48 -1.17
C PRO A 9 -0.91 7.75 -1.85
N VAL A 10 -1.35 6.62 -1.30
CA VAL A 10 -2.47 5.83 -1.85
C VAL A 10 -3.80 6.58 -1.72
N GLY A 11 -4.12 7.08 -0.51
CA GLY A 11 -5.39 7.81 -0.30
C GLY A 11 -5.48 9.07 -1.13
N THR A 12 -4.37 9.80 -1.30
CA THR A 12 -4.25 10.96 -2.18
C THR A 12 -4.51 10.59 -3.64
N ALA A 13 -3.84 9.54 -4.14
CA ALA A 13 -4.01 9.10 -5.53
C ALA A 13 -5.44 8.59 -5.80
N THR A 14 -6.03 7.87 -4.85
CA THR A 14 -7.41 7.38 -4.96
C THR A 14 -8.40 8.55 -4.97
N ALA A 15 -8.20 9.56 -4.12
CA ALA A 15 -9.06 10.74 -4.06
C ALA A 15 -9.01 11.57 -5.36
N LEU A 16 -7.81 11.81 -5.87
CA LEU A 16 -7.62 12.54 -7.13
C LEU A 16 -8.26 11.79 -8.30
N LEU A 17 -8.05 10.47 -8.39
CA LEU A 17 -8.66 9.66 -9.44
C LEU A 17 -10.18 9.69 -9.41
N LEU A 18 -10.80 9.66 -8.23
CA LEU A 18 -12.26 9.76 -8.07
C LEU A 18 -12.74 11.16 -8.46
N ALA A 19 -12.06 12.22 -8.02
CA ALA A 19 -12.39 13.59 -8.37
C ALA A 19 -12.27 13.87 -9.88
N GLU A 20 -11.25 13.34 -10.54
CA GLU A 20 -11.09 13.39 -12.00
C GLU A 20 -12.25 12.70 -12.76
N ARG A 21 -12.90 11.71 -12.13
CA ARG A 21 -14.10 11.05 -12.65
C ARG A 21 -15.40 11.80 -12.33
N GLY A 22 -15.32 12.96 -11.70
CA GLY A 22 -16.47 13.77 -11.29
C GLY A 22 -17.15 13.31 -10.00
N GLU A 23 -16.53 12.40 -9.27
CA GLU A 23 -17.06 11.90 -8.00
C GLU A 23 -16.79 12.89 -6.86
N GLN A 24 -17.72 12.97 -5.91
CA GLN A 24 -17.52 13.71 -4.67
C GLN A 24 -16.75 12.82 -3.67
N VAL A 25 -15.69 13.36 -3.11
CA VAL A 25 -14.79 12.64 -2.20
C VAL A 25 -14.65 13.38 -0.88
N ARG A 26 -14.79 12.66 0.22
CA ARG A 26 -14.48 13.15 1.57
C ARG A 26 -13.24 12.44 2.08
N ILE A 27 -12.20 13.18 2.40
CA ILE A 27 -10.98 12.63 3.01
C ILE A 27 -11.00 12.90 4.51
N VAL A 28 -10.93 11.84 5.29
CA VAL A 28 -10.91 11.89 6.76
C VAL A 28 -9.49 11.65 7.26
N THR A 29 -8.92 12.67 7.90
CA THR A 29 -7.62 12.58 8.58
C THR A 29 -7.68 13.30 9.92
N ARG A 30 -6.80 12.98 10.84
CA ARG A 30 -6.78 13.62 12.17
C ARG A 30 -6.61 15.14 12.12
N ARG A 31 -6.00 15.68 11.08
CA ARG A 31 -5.70 17.11 10.92
C ARG A 31 -6.49 17.77 9.79
N GLY A 32 -7.36 17.07 9.09
CA GLY A 32 -8.05 17.60 7.92
C GLY A 32 -7.09 17.95 6.78
N THR A 33 -6.02 17.18 6.61
CA THR A 33 -5.03 17.44 5.56
C THR A 33 -5.17 16.44 4.42
N GLY A 34 -4.90 16.88 3.20
CA GLY A 34 -4.98 16.05 1.98
C GLY A 34 -4.77 16.90 0.73
N PRO A 35 -4.95 16.33 -0.47
CA PRO A 35 -4.89 17.07 -1.73
C PRO A 35 -6.05 18.06 -1.81
N GLN A 36 -5.79 19.23 -2.41
CA GLN A 36 -6.81 20.22 -2.72
C GLN A 36 -7.16 20.14 -4.21
N ALA A 37 -8.37 19.69 -4.50
CA ALA A 37 -8.92 19.64 -5.85
C ALA A 37 -10.44 19.82 -5.80
N PRO A 38 -11.08 20.27 -6.90
CA PRO A 38 -12.53 20.31 -6.99
C PRO A 38 -13.14 18.94 -6.69
N GLY A 39 -14.24 18.91 -5.92
CA GLY A 39 -14.90 17.66 -5.52
C GLY A 39 -14.27 16.93 -4.32
N ILE A 40 -13.19 17.47 -3.72
CA ILE A 40 -12.55 16.90 -2.52
C ILE A 40 -12.85 17.76 -1.30
N GLU A 41 -13.52 17.17 -0.31
CA GLU A 41 -13.73 17.73 1.03
C GLU A 41 -12.71 17.14 2.01
N LEU A 42 -12.01 18.00 2.77
CA LEU A 42 -11.06 17.59 3.79
C LEU A 42 -11.69 17.72 5.18
N VAL A 43 -11.76 16.63 5.93
CA VAL A 43 -12.38 16.61 7.26
C VAL A 43 -11.37 16.19 8.33
N ALA A 44 -11.28 17.02 9.38
CA ALA A 44 -10.52 16.69 10.58
C ALA A 44 -11.35 15.82 11.51
N ALA A 45 -10.99 14.54 11.65
CA ALA A 45 -11.63 13.62 12.60
C ALA A 45 -10.70 12.46 12.97
N ASP A 46 -10.93 11.88 14.14
CA ASP A 46 -10.35 10.59 14.49
C ASP A 46 -11.21 9.48 13.88
N ALA A 47 -10.65 8.77 12.91
CA ALA A 47 -11.34 7.65 12.28
C ALA A 47 -11.52 6.42 13.20
N ALA A 48 -10.87 6.40 14.37
CA ALA A 48 -11.09 5.37 15.39
C ALA A 48 -12.33 5.66 16.27
N ASP A 49 -12.98 6.83 16.11
CA ASP A 49 -14.29 7.11 16.71
C ASP A 49 -15.41 6.53 15.79
N PRO A 50 -16.07 5.43 16.19
CA PRO A 50 -17.01 4.74 15.33
C PRO A 50 -18.25 5.58 15.01
N ASN A 51 -18.76 6.36 15.95
CA ASN A 51 -19.94 7.20 15.73
C ASN A 51 -19.63 8.36 14.77
N ARG A 52 -18.46 8.97 14.96
CA ARG A 52 -18.01 10.05 14.07
C ARG A 52 -17.76 9.56 12.66
N LEU A 53 -17.10 8.41 12.50
CA LEU A 53 -16.82 7.85 11.17
C LEU A 53 -18.12 7.40 10.48
N ALA A 54 -19.07 6.77 11.22
CA ALA A 54 -20.37 6.38 10.68
C ALA A 54 -21.14 7.60 10.15
N ALA A 55 -21.21 8.69 10.92
CA ALA A 55 -21.86 9.93 10.48
C ALA A 55 -21.17 10.56 9.24
N LEU A 56 -19.84 10.47 9.14
CA LEU A 56 -19.10 10.96 7.97
C LEU A 56 -19.27 10.06 6.74
N THR A 57 -19.68 8.82 6.91
CA THR A 57 -19.86 7.81 5.85
C THR A 57 -21.31 7.71 5.38
N GLU A 58 -22.23 8.41 6.04
CA GLU A 58 -23.65 8.39 5.68
C GLU A 58 -23.85 8.79 4.20
N GLY A 59 -24.61 7.97 3.45
CA GLY A 59 -24.87 8.16 2.02
C GLY A 59 -23.67 7.95 1.10
N ALA A 60 -22.54 7.43 1.60
CA ALA A 60 -21.39 7.10 0.77
C ALA A 60 -21.60 5.79 0.00
N ALA A 61 -21.16 5.75 -1.25
CA ALA A 61 -21.13 4.52 -2.05
C ALA A 61 -20.03 3.56 -1.56
N ALA A 62 -18.87 4.11 -1.14
CA ALA A 62 -17.76 3.31 -0.63
C ALA A 62 -16.98 4.05 0.46
N LEU A 63 -16.43 3.27 1.39
CA LEU A 63 -15.50 3.66 2.45
C LEU A 63 -14.14 3.01 2.18
N TYR A 64 -13.13 3.81 1.88
CA TYR A 64 -11.77 3.34 1.60
C TYR A 64 -10.90 3.46 2.84
N ASN A 65 -10.32 2.36 3.27
CA ASN A 65 -9.29 2.36 4.30
C ASN A 65 -7.91 2.46 3.66
N CYS A 66 -7.39 3.69 3.56
CA CYS A 66 -6.02 4.00 3.12
C CYS A 66 -5.15 4.49 4.29
N ALA A 67 -5.60 4.32 5.53
CA ALA A 67 -4.83 4.65 6.71
C ALA A 67 -3.68 3.66 6.92
N ASN A 68 -2.60 4.15 7.52
CA ASN A 68 -1.51 3.31 7.98
C ASN A 68 -0.91 3.92 9.26
N PRO A 69 -1.31 3.46 10.44
CA PRO A 69 -0.70 3.87 11.69
C PRO A 69 0.81 3.63 11.71
N ALA A 70 1.53 4.33 12.57
CA ALA A 70 2.98 4.11 12.72
C ALA A 70 3.27 2.65 13.09
N TYR A 71 4.25 2.01 12.44
CA TYR A 71 4.54 0.57 12.58
C TYR A 71 4.67 0.10 14.04
N HIS A 72 5.32 0.90 14.91
CA HIS A 72 5.48 0.54 16.33
C HIS A 72 4.16 0.58 17.12
N ARG A 73 3.10 1.17 16.55
CA ARG A 73 1.78 1.30 17.17
C ARG A 73 0.72 0.37 16.55
N TRP A 74 1.08 -0.49 15.63
CA TRP A 74 0.11 -1.33 14.93
C TRP A 74 -0.76 -2.18 15.86
N LEU A 75 -0.18 -2.75 16.90
CA LEU A 75 -0.93 -3.59 17.85
C LEU A 75 -1.97 -2.82 18.67
N THR A 76 -1.81 -1.51 18.80
CA THR A 76 -2.68 -0.63 19.60
C THR A 76 -3.63 0.18 18.75
N ASP A 77 -3.18 0.67 17.60
CA ASP A 77 -3.95 1.63 16.80
C ASP A 77 -4.85 0.96 15.75
N TRP A 78 -4.44 -0.21 15.22
CA TRP A 78 -5.25 -0.92 14.24
C TRP A 78 -6.57 -1.47 14.79
N PRO A 79 -6.63 -2.12 15.97
CA PRO A 79 -7.89 -2.72 16.43
C PRO A 79 -9.04 -1.72 16.54
N PRO A 80 -8.91 -0.56 17.23
CA PRO A 80 -10.01 0.40 17.30
C PRO A 80 -10.36 1.02 15.94
N LEU A 81 -9.38 1.28 15.08
CA LEU A 81 -9.62 1.80 13.74
C LEU A 81 -10.36 0.79 12.86
N ALA A 82 -9.96 -0.48 12.88
CA ALA A 82 -10.63 -1.54 12.12
C ALA A 82 -12.08 -1.74 12.57
N ALA A 83 -12.32 -1.76 13.88
CA ALA A 83 -13.67 -1.85 14.44
C ALA A 83 -14.55 -0.66 14.01
N SER A 84 -14.00 0.55 14.02
CA SER A 84 -14.69 1.77 13.56
C SER A 84 -15.04 1.72 12.08
N LEU A 85 -14.12 1.25 11.23
CA LEU A 85 -14.35 1.08 9.79
C LEU A 85 -15.47 0.07 9.50
N LEU A 86 -15.47 -1.07 10.20
CA LEU A 86 -16.55 -2.08 10.08
C LEU A 86 -17.89 -1.48 10.49
N HIS A 87 -17.94 -0.82 11.66
CA HIS A 87 -19.17 -0.19 12.16
C HIS A 87 -19.70 0.87 11.18
N ALA A 88 -18.83 1.72 10.65
CA ALA A 88 -19.24 2.75 9.68
C ALA A 88 -19.77 2.14 8.37
N ALA A 89 -19.15 1.07 7.87
CA ALA A 89 -19.61 0.37 6.67
C ALA A 89 -20.95 -0.37 6.92
N GLU A 90 -21.11 -1.03 8.06
CA GLU A 90 -22.36 -1.70 8.45
C GLU A 90 -23.50 -0.69 8.57
N THR A 91 -23.28 0.46 9.19
CA THR A 91 -24.29 1.48 9.45
C THR A 91 -24.70 2.23 8.18
N SER A 92 -23.74 2.58 7.32
CA SER A 92 -23.98 3.37 6.11
C SER A 92 -24.38 2.54 4.89
N GLY A 93 -24.11 1.23 4.90
CA GLY A 93 -24.24 0.37 3.73
C GLY A 93 -23.17 0.61 2.65
N ALA A 94 -22.15 1.43 2.91
CA ALA A 94 -21.03 1.66 1.99
C ALA A 94 -20.21 0.38 1.79
N VAL A 95 -19.65 0.19 0.60
CA VAL A 95 -18.66 -0.89 0.35
C VAL A 95 -17.38 -0.57 1.09
N LEU A 96 -16.93 -1.45 1.97
CA LEU A 96 -15.63 -1.31 2.64
C LEU A 96 -14.51 -1.83 1.73
N VAL A 97 -13.63 -0.94 1.29
CA VAL A 97 -12.48 -1.27 0.45
C VAL A 97 -11.20 -1.00 1.25
N THR A 98 -10.48 -2.05 1.62
CA THR A 98 -9.26 -1.90 2.42
C THR A 98 -8.01 -1.97 1.55
N MET A 99 -7.12 -0.99 1.70
CA MET A 99 -5.75 -1.13 1.23
C MET A 99 -4.98 -2.07 2.14
N GLY A 100 -4.75 -3.26 1.63
CA GLY A 100 -3.95 -4.31 2.25
C GLY A 100 -2.49 -4.29 1.82
N ASN A 101 -1.75 -5.30 2.25
CA ASN A 101 -0.36 -5.53 1.90
C ASN A 101 -0.08 -7.05 1.86
N LEU A 102 1.16 -7.43 1.57
CA LEU A 102 1.56 -8.83 1.49
C LEU A 102 2.05 -9.42 2.83
N TYR A 103 2.02 -8.65 3.91
CA TYR A 103 2.58 -9.09 5.20
C TYR A 103 1.87 -10.31 5.79
N GLY A 104 0.57 -10.46 5.52
CA GLY A 104 -0.23 -11.59 5.96
C GLY A 104 0.22 -12.95 5.41
N TYR A 105 0.95 -12.95 4.29
CA TYR A 105 1.49 -14.20 3.73
C TYR A 105 2.72 -14.70 4.49
N GLY A 106 3.46 -13.82 5.19
CA GLY A 106 4.71 -14.19 5.84
C GLY A 106 5.83 -14.49 4.83
N PRO A 107 6.90 -15.18 5.26
CA PRO A 107 7.95 -15.64 4.35
C PRO A 107 7.40 -16.66 3.35
N VAL A 108 7.69 -16.46 2.06
CA VAL A 108 7.24 -17.31 0.96
C VAL A 108 8.44 -17.82 0.15
N THR A 109 8.28 -18.99 -0.49
CA THR A 109 9.31 -19.62 -1.34
C THR A 109 8.88 -19.68 -2.82
N ALA A 110 7.67 -19.26 -3.12
CA ALA A 110 7.09 -19.18 -4.47
C ALA A 110 6.38 -17.84 -4.66
N PRO A 111 6.05 -17.42 -5.87
CA PRO A 111 5.25 -16.24 -6.10
C PRO A 111 3.92 -16.29 -5.34
N ILE A 112 3.55 -15.15 -4.76
CA ILE A 112 2.25 -14.98 -4.08
C ILE A 112 1.19 -14.86 -5.16
N THR A 113 0.24 -15.77 -5.15
CA THR A 113 -0.93 -15.80 -6.03
C THR A 113 -2.20 -15.55 -5.23
N HIS A 114 -3.31 -15.49 -5.89
CA HIS A 114 -4.62 -15.35 -5.26
C HIS A 114 -4.98 -16.55 -4.36
N ASP A 115 -4.43 -17.74 -4.64
CA ASP A 115 -4.65 -18.96 -3.84
C ASP A 115 -3.65 -19.11 -2.68
N THR A 116 -2.64 -18.24 -2.59
CA THR A 116 -1.62 -18.36 -1.55
C THR A 116 -2.25 -18.13 -0.16
N PRO A 117 -2.12 -19.06 0.79
CA PRO A 117 -2.70 -18.90 2.11
C PRO A 117 -1.98 -17.84 2.94
N LEU A 118 -2.72 -17.18 3.84
CA LEU A 118 -2.14 -16.31 4.86
C LEU A 118 -1.45 -17.18 5.92
N ALA A 119 -0.15 -16.98 6.12
CA ALA A 119 0.70 -17.82 6.98
C ALA A 119 1.58 -17.01 7.95
N ALA A 120 1.34 -15.72 8.09
CA ALA A 120 2.10 -14.87 9.00
C ALA A 120 1.90 -15.29 10.47
N THR A 121 3.00 -15.34 11.22
CA THR A 121 2.99 -15.72 12.65
C THR A 121 3.34 -14.54 13.57
N HIS A 122 4.03 -13.54 13.06
CA HIS A 122 4.42 -12.38 13.88
C HIS A 122 3.18 -11.54 14.23
N PRO A 123 2.98 -11.15 15.52
CA PRO A 123 1.74 -10.48 15.98
C PRO A 123 1.31 -9.26 15.15
N LYS A 124 2.25 -8.42 14.73
CA LYS A 124 1.94 -7.24 13.88
C LYS A 124 1.41 -7.63 12.50
N LEU A 125 1.96 -8.69 11.90
CA LEU A 125 1.52 -9.16 10.59
C LEU A 125 0.15 -9.85 10.70
N VAL A 126 -0.04 -10.62 11.77
CA VAL A 126 -1.33 -11.25 12.11
C VAL A 126 -2.43 -10.20 12.35
N THR A 127 -2.10 -9.02 12.84
CA THR A 127 -3.10 -7.93 12.97
C THR A 127 -3.74 -7.60 11.62
N ARG A 128 -2.96 -7.58 10.53
CA ARG A 128 -3.49 -7.34 9.18
C ARG A 128 -4.34 -8.51 8.68
N VAL A 129 -3.94 -9.73 9.02
CA VAL A 129 -4.74 -10.94 8.72
C VAL A 129 -6.11 -10.85 9.39
N ARG A 130 -6.15 -10.56 10.70
CA ARG A 130 -7.41 -10.44 11.47
C ARG A 130 -8.32 -9.35 10.92
N MET A 131 -7.79 -8.20 10.53
CA MET A 131 -8.60 -7.13 9.93
C MET A 131 -9.36 -7.62 8.69
N TRP A 132 -8.70 -8.41 7.85
CA TRP A 132 -9.35 -9.00 6.68
C TRP A 132 -10.35 -10.09 7.08
N GLU A 133 -9.97 -10.99 7.98
CA GLU A 133 -10.85 -12.07 8.45
C GLU A 133 -12.14 -11.55 9.08
N ASP A 134 -12.05 -10.49 9.90
CA ASP A 134 -13.19 -9.82 10.52
C ASP A 134 -14.11 -9.17 9.46
N ALA A 135 -13.53 -8.48 8.48
CA ALA A 135 -14.27 -7.89 7.37
C ALA A 135 -14.95 -8.96 6.50
N LEU A 136 -14.27 -10.05 6.20
CA LEU A 136 -14.80 -11.18 5.45
C LEU A 136 -15.92 -11.90 6.21
N ALA A 137 -15.77 -12.08 7.51
CA ALA A 137 -16.80 -12.66 8.36
C ALA A 137 -18.06 -11.79 8.40
N ALA A 138 -17.91 -10.46 8.51
CA ALA A 138 -19.02 -9.53 8.45
C ALA A 138 -19.71 -9.54 7.07
N HIS A 139 -18.93 -9.62 5.99
CA HIS A 139 -19.45 -9.76 4.62
C HIS A 139 -20.25 -11.05 4.44
N ARG A 140 -19.70 -12.21 4.86
CA ARG A 140 -20.36 -13.51 4.76
C ARG A 140 -21.66 -13.59 5.59
N ALA A 141 -21.71 -12.84 6.68
CA ALA A 141 -22.90 -12.68 7.50
C ALA A 141 -23.95 -11.71 6.91
N GLY A 142 -23.68 -11.12 5.74
CA GLY A 142 -24.58 -10.16 5.06
C GLY A 142 -24.68 -8.80 5.75
N ARG A 143 -23.78 -8.48 6.72
CA ARG A 143 -23.84 -7.21 7.45
C ARG A 143 -23.27 -6.04 6.67
N LEU A 144 -22.27 -6.29 5.82
CA LEU A 144 -21.63 -5.29 4.95
C LEU A 144 -21.10 -5.93 3.66
N ARG A 145 -20.67 -5.10 2.73
CA ARG A 145 -19.90 -5.52 1.54
C ARG A 145 -18.45 -5.13 1.77
N ALA A 146 -17.51 -6.08 1.67
CA ALA A 146 -16.09 -5.82 1.88
C ALA A 146 -15.23 -6.42 0.78
N THR A 147 -14.12 -5.77 0.49
CA THR A 147 -13.05 -6.24 -0.40
C THR A 147 -11.70 -5.68 0.05
N GLU A 148 -10.61 -6.34 -0.31
CA GLU A 148 -9.26 -5.91 0.04
C GLU A 148 -8.34 -5.92 -1.20
N ALA A 149 -7.64 -4.81 -1.45
CA ALA A 149 -6.55 -4.76 -2.42
C ALA A 149 -5.22 -5.01 -1.71
N ARG A 150 -4.44 -5.99 -2.16
CA ARG A 150 -3.12 -6.32 -1.60
C ARG A 150 -2.03 -5.97 -2.59
N ALA A 151 -1.16 -5.03 -2.23
CA ALA A 151 -0.03 -4.62 -3.03
C ALA A 151 1.29 -5.03 -2.41
N SER A 152 2.30 -5.20 -3.24
CA SER A 152 3.70 -5.26 -2.83
C SER A 152 4.22 -3.86 -2.46
N ASP A 153 5.52 -3.74 -2.23
CA ASP A 153 6.12 -2.46 -1.91
C ASP A 153 5.88 -1.43 -3.02
N PHE A 154 5.56 -0.21 -2.60
CA PHE A 154 5.17 0.83 -3.54
C PHE A 154 6.36 1.40 -4.31
N ALA A 155 6.14 1.64 -5.60
CA ALA A 155 6.97 2.45 -6.46
C ALA A 155 6.18 3.68 -6.93
N GLY A 156 6.90 4.75 -7.26
CA GLY A 156 6.29 5.97 -7.81
C GLY A 156 6.61 7.21 -6.98
N PRO A 157 6.39 8.40 -7.53
CA PRO A 157 6.62 9.67 -6.84
C PRO A 157 5.84 9.73 -5.52
N GLY A 158 6.52 10.17 -4.45
CA GLY A 158 5.90 10.31 -3.12
C GLY A 158 5.67 9.00 -2.36
N SER A 159 5.99 7.83 -2.93
CA SER A 159 5.92 6.57 -2.18
C SER A 159 7.06 6.47 -1.18
N TYR A 160 6.77 5.80 -0.07
CA TYR A 160 7.75 5.46 0.97
C TYR A 160 8.20 4.02 0.79
N GLY A 161 9.44 3.71 1.19
CA GLY A 161 9.93 2.35 1.19
C GLY A 161 11.36 2.20 0.69
N VAL A 162 11.84 0.97 0.69
CA VAL A 162 13.25 0.63 0.42
C VAL A 162 13.71 1.10 -0.96
N LEU A 163 12.89 0.89 -2.00
CA LEU A 163 13.26 1.32 -3.35
C LEU A 163 13.41 2.84 -3.43
N ASN A 164 12.40 3.58 -2.99
CA ASN A 164 12.39 5.04 -3.14
C ASN A 164 13.36 5.73 -2.17
N GLU A 165 13.28 5.40 -0.87
CA GLU A 165 14.01 6.14 0.17
C GLU A 165 15.47 5.69 0.32
N MET A 166 15.77 4.39 0.15
CA MET A 166 17.12 3.87 0.33
C MET A 166 17.90 3.78 -0.99
N ALA A 167 17.22 3.57 -2.13
CA ALA A 167 17.87 3.44 -3.42
C ALA A 167 17.72 4.70 -4.30
N LEU A 168 16.55 4.96 -4.86
CA LEU A 168 16.37 5.99 -5.90
C LEU A 168 16.68 7.41 -5.42
N SER A 169 16.35 7.77 -4.18
CA SER A 169 16.67 9.09 -3.59
C SER A 169 18.16 9.39 -3.56
N ARG A 170 19.01 8.36 -3.54
CA ARG A 170 20.48 8.48 -3.54
C ARG A 170 21.06 8.39 -4.92
N THR A 171 20.61 7.39 -5.69
CA THR A 171 21.19 7.10 -7.01
C THR A 171 20.84 8.17 -8.05
N ALA A 172 19.63 8.75 -7.99
CA ALA A 172 19.24 9.86 -8.86
C ALA A 172 20.05 11.14 -8.64
N LYS A 173 20.79 11.24 -7.52
CA LYS A 173 21.73 12.32 -7.20
C LYS A 173 23.19 11.90 -7.39
N GLY A 174 23.46 10.76 -8.05
CA GLY A 174 24.80 10.22 -8.28
C GLY A 174 25.46 9.59 -7.06
N GLY A 175 24.73 9.40 -5.95
CA GLY A 175 25.23 8.79 -4.73
C GLY A 175 25.20 7.26 -4.74
N THR A 176 25.83 6.65 -3.73
CA THR A 176 25.72 5.21 -3.47
C THR A 176 24.49 4.91 -2.63
N ALA A 177 23.66 3.95 -3.07
CA ALA A 177 22.56 3.42 -2.29
C ALA A 177 23.04 2.31 -1.35
N TYR A 178 22.61 2.38 -0.10
CA TYR A 178 22.80 1.32 0.88
C TYR A 178 21.43 0.78 1.25
N VAL A 179 21.16 -0.49 0.91
CA VAL A 179 19.83 -1.09 1.07
C VAL A 179 19.85 -2.28 2.01
N MET A 180 18.73 -2.56 2.63
CA MET A 180 18.57 -3.77 3.43
C MET A 180 18.27 -4.97 2.53
N GLY A 181 18.61 -6.17 3.01
CA GLY A 181 18.38 -7.41 2.28
C GLY A 181 19.38 -7.66 1.16
N ASP A 182 18.99 -8.44 0.18
CA ASP A 182 19.77 -8.73 -1.01
C ASP A 182 19.37 -7.77 -2.15
N PRO A 183 20.26 -6.87 -2.61
CA PRO A 183 19.95 -5.93 -3.68
C PRO A 183 19.71 -6.61 -5.03
N ASP A 184 20.05 -7.87 -5.18
CA ASP A 184 19.92 -8.65 -6.41
C ASP A 184 18.72 -9.62 -6.40
N ALA A 185 18.04 -9.78 -5.26
CA ALA A 185 16.83 -10.60 -5.17
C ALA A 185 15.66 -9.98 -5.96
N PRO A 186 14.93 -10.76 -6.79
CA PRO A 186 13.73 -10.29 -7.47
C PRO A 186 12.67 -9.84 -6.47
N HIS A 187 12.09 -8.66 -6.72
CA HIS A 187 11.05 -8.07 -5.89
C HIS A 187 9.97 -7.42 -6.74
N SER A 188 8.71 -7.54 -6.33
CA SER A 188 7.59 -6.89 -7.01
C SER A 188 7.44 -5.44 -6.53
N TRP A 189 7.32 -4.50 -7.45
CA TRP A 189 7.16 -3.07 -7.19
C TRP A 189 5.83 -2.60 -7.76
N THR A 190 4.90 -2.23 -6.89
CA THR A 190 3.54 -1.84 -7.28
C THR A 190 3.44 -0.32 -7.41
N ALA A 191 3.01 0.18 -8.57
CA ALA A 191 2.79 1.61 -8.75
C ALA A 191 1.58 2.10 -7.96
N ILE A 192 1.70 3.25 -7.29
CA ILE A 192 0.59 3.85 -6.50
C ILE A 192 -0.64 4.11 -7.38
N ALA A 193 -0.46 4.49 -8.64
CA ALA A 193 -1.56 4.69 -9.58
C ALA A 193 -2.35 3.40 -9.82
N ASP A 194 -1.67 2.25 -9.86
CA ASP A 194 -2.32 0.94 -10.03
C ASP A 194 -3.11 0.56 -8.78
N VAL A 195 -2.58 0.89 -7.60
CA VAL A 195 -3.32 0.73 -6.34
C VAL A 195 -4.60 1.54 -6.37
N ALA A 196 -4.54 2.82 -6.73
CA ALA A 196 -5.71 3.70 -6.79
C ALA A 196 -6.75 3.18 -7.79
N ARG A 197 -6.33 2.78 -9.01
CA ARG A 197 -7.23 2.19 -10.02
C ARG A 197 -7.90 0.92 -9.49
N THR A 198 -7.13 0.06 -8.85
CA THR A 198 -7.64 -1.19 -8.28
C THR A 198 -8.67 -0.90 -7.18
N LEU A 199 -8.35 -0.05 -6.21
CA LEU A 199 -9.28 0.30 -5.13
C LEU A 199 -10.61 0.84 -5.67
N VAL A 200 -10.57 1.72 -6.67
CA VAL A 200 -11.78 2.30 -7.28
C VAL A 200 -12.57 1.23 -8.05
N THR A 201 -11.91 0.33 -8.76
CA THR A 201 -12.56 -0.79 -9.44
C THR A 201 -13.24 -1.74 -8.45
N LEU A 202 -12.53 -2.14 -7.39
CA LEU A 202 -13.07 -3.05 -6.38
C LEU A 202 -14.26 -2.47 -5.61
N ALA A 203 -14.33 -1.14 -5.48
CA ALA A 203 -15.47 -0.47 -4.84
C ALA A 203 -16.78 -0.61 -5.62
N THR A 204 -16.70 -0.69 -6.94
CA THR A 204 -17.86 -0.58 -7.83
C THR A 204 -18.21 -1.90 -8.55
N ASP A 205 -17.31 -2.88 -8.55
CA ASP A 205 -17.53 -4.17 -9.21
C ASP A 205 -17.93 -5.23 -8.18
N GLU A 206 -19.15 -5.72 -8.26
CA GLU A 206 -19.70 -6.71 -7.31
C GLU A 206 -18.91 -8.03 -7.30
N ARG A 207 -18.23 -8.36 -8.40
CA ARG A 207 -17.36 -9.56 -8.46
C ARG A 207 -16.19 -9.48 -7.49
N ALA A 208 -15.85 -8.27 -7.03
CA ALA A 208 -14.75 -8.04 -6.10
C ALA A 208 -15.11 -8.34 -4.65
N TRP A 209 -16.39 -8.30 -4.30
CA TRP A 209 -16.80 -8.32 -2.91
C TRP A 209 -16.68 -9.71 -2.29
N GLY A 210 -16.27 -9.76 -1.03
CA GLY A 210 -15.97 -11.00 -0.31
C GLY A 210 -14.65 -11.65 -0.67
N GLN A 211 -13.76 -10.94 -1.39
CA GLN A 211 -12.46 -11.46 -1.82
C GLN A 211 -11.35 -10.41 -1.60
N ALA A 212 -10.11 -10.92 -1.50
CA ALA A 212 -8.90 -10.11 -1.52
C ALA A 212 -8.22 -10.24 -2.89
N TRP A 213 -7.75 -9.14 -3.45
CA TRP A 213 -7.21 -9.04 -4.80
C TRP A 213 -5.78 -8.52 -4.79
N LEU A 214 -4.90 -9.18 -5.52
CA LEU A 214 -3.53 -8.70 -5.72
C LEU A 214 -3.55 -7.55 -6.74
N VAL A 215 -2.95 -6.41 -6.37
CA VAL A 215 -2.91 -5.24 -7.26
C VAL A 215 -2.06 -5.55 -8.49
N PRO A 216 -2.52 -5.24 -9.72
CA PRO A 216 -1.73 -5.39 -10.94
C PRO A 216 -0.34 -4.77 -10.77
N THR A 217 0.68 -5.59 -10.98
CA THR A 217 2.07 -5.26 -10.69
C THR A 217 2.95 -5.77 -11.82
N PRO A 218 3.86 -4.95 -12.37
CA PRO A 218 4.72 -5.36 -13.47
C PRO A 218 5.69 -6.48 -13.05
N PRO A 219 6.34 -7.16 -14.01
CA PRO A 219 7.30 -8.21 -13.71
C PRO A 219 8.35 -7.78 -12.68
N PRO A 220 8.72 -8.68 -11.75
CA PRO A 220 9.62 -8.35 -10.66
C PRO A 220 11.03 -8.03 -11.17
N VAL A 221 11.68 -7.06 -10.53
CA VAL A 221 13.08 -6.74 -10.75
C VAL A 221 13.79 -6.53 -9.41
N SER A 222 15.11 -6.74 -9.36
CA SER A 222 15.87 -6.46 -8.16
C SER A 222 16.00 -4.94 -7.90
N ILE A 223 16.34 -4.55 -6.66
CA ILE A 223 16.60 -3.15 -6.31
C ILE A 223 17.73 -2.58 -7.18
N ARG A 224 18.80 -3.36 -7.42
CA ARG A 224 19.93 -2.95 -8.27
C ARG A 224 19.48 -2.68 -9.70
N GLU A 225 18.68 -3.58 -10.26
CA GLU A 225 18.16 -3.44 -11.63
C GLU A 225 17.20 -2.26 -11.74
N ALA A 226 16.29 -2.08 -10.79
CA ALA A 226 15.41 -0.91 -10.75
C ALA A 226 16.19 0.41 -10.67
N ALA A 227 17.22 0.48 -9.82
CA ALA A 227 18.07 1.67 -9.71
C ALA A 227 18.88 1.91 -10.98
N ARG A 228 19.37 0.86 -11.65
CA ARG A 228 20.08 0.96 -12.93
C ARG A 228 19.17 1.54 -14.02
N ARG A 229 17.98 0.99 -14.19
CA ARG A 229 17.00 1.48 -15.16
C ARG A 229 16.59 2.92 -14.87
N ALA A 230 16.30 3.25 -13.60
CA ALA A 230 15.95 4.61 -13.19
C ALA A 230 17.02 5.63 -13.58
N ASN A 231 18.30 5.31 -13.32
CA ASN A 231 19.40 6.19 -13.68
C ASN A 231 19.56 6.32 -15.20
N GLU A 232 19.48 5.23 -15.95
CA GLU A 232 19.53 5.22 -17.41
C GLU A 232 18.45 6.12 -18.03
N LEU A 233 17.22 6.01 -17.54
CA LEU A 233 16.07 6.80 -18.01
C LEU A 233 16.22 8.31 -17.79
N ILE A 234 17.02 8.73 -16.80
CA ILE A 234 17.33 10.15 -16.55
C ILE A 234 18.74 10.57 -17.00
N GLY A 235 19.42 9.73 -17.81
CA GLY A 235 20.73 10.03 -18.41
C GLY A 235 21.91 9.99 -17.41
N LEU A 236 21.82 9.18 -16.35
CA LEU A 236 22.90 8.96 -15.39
C LEU A 236 23.58 7.60 -15.60
N PRO A 237 24.85 7.46 -15.20
CA PRO A 237 25.56 6.18 -15.24
C PRO A 237 24.94 5.16 -14.27
N ALA A 238 25.29 3.88 -14.48
CA ALA A 238 24.88 2.79 -13.60
C ALA A 238 25.27 3.10 -12.15
N PRO A 239 24.32 3.00 -11.20
CA PRO A 239 24.54 3.39 -9.82
C PRO A 239 25.28 2.33 -9.03
N ARG A 240 25.91 2.74 -7.92
CA ARG A 240 26.43 1.82 -6.91
C ARG A 240 25.32 1.49 -5.91
N VAL A 241 24.97 0.19 -5.80
CA VAL A 241 24.03 -0.31 -4.81
C VAL A 241 24.72 -1.36 -3.95
N ALA A 242 24.77 -1.13 -2.65
CA ALA A 242 25.44 -1.99 -1.69
C ALA A 242 24.45 -2.47 -0.61
N ARG A 243 24.69 -3.69 -0.13
CA ARG A 243 23.91 -4.28 0.97
C ARG A 243 24.37 -3.74 2.31
N ILE A 244 23.46 -3.38 3.20
CA ILE A 244 23.74 -3.18 4.62
C ILE A 244 23.78 -4.57 5.28
N PRO A 245 24.91 -4.97 5.92
CA PRO A 245 24.95 -6.25 6.63
C PRO A 245 23.90 -6.33 7.72
N TYR A 246 23.19 -7.46 7.82
CA TYR A 246 22.10 -7.61 8.78
C TYR A 246 22.52 -7.32 10.25
N PRO A 247 23.71 -7.71 10.75
CA PRO A 247 24.14 -7.34 12.09
C PRO A 247 24.21 -5.81 12.32
N VAL A 248 24.59 -5.03 11.29
CA VAL A 248 24.62 -3.57 11.35
C VAL A 248 23.20 -3.01 11.45
N LEU A 249 22.28 -3.53 10.64
CA LEU A 249 20.87 -3.17 10.71
C LEU A 249 20.27 -3.55 12.08
N TRP A 250 20.64 -4.72 12.59
CA TRP A 250 20.18 -5.20 13.88
C TRP A 250 20.66 -4.30 15.02
N THR A 251 21.95 -3.97 15.08
CA THR A 251 22.51 -3.09 16.12
C THR A 251 21.98 -1.67 16.05
N ALA A 252 21.86 -1.10 14.84
CA ALA A 252 21.26 0.22 14.65
C ALA A 252 19.80 0.28 15.11
N GLY A 253 19.05 -0.81 14.97
CA GLY A 253 17.68 -0.94 15.47
C GLY A 253 17.55 -0.95 17.01
N LEU A 254 18.64 -1.05 17.78
CA LEU A 254 18.60 -0.85 19.24
C LEU A 254 18.35 0.63 19.59
N PHE A 255 18.81 1.54 18.75
CA PHE A 255 18.75 2.99 18.95
C PHE A 255 17.71 3.69 18.06
N ASN A 256 17.19 3.01 17.03
CA ASN A 256 16.23 3.58 16.11
C ASN A 256 15.00 2.66 15.96
N THR A 257 13.83 3.17 16.38
CA THR A 257 12.58 2.43 16.36
C THR A 257 12.18 1.97 14.95
N MET A 258 12.38 2.80 13.93
CA MET A 258 12.04 2.42 12.54
C MET A 258 12.89 1.24 12.07
N LEU A 259 14.21 1.30 12.27
CA LEU A 259 15.12 0.20 11.90
C LEU A 259 14.81 -1.09 12.68
N ARG A 260 14.36 -0.96 13.94
CA ARG A 260 13.89 -2.09 14.73
C ARG A 260 12.65 -2.73 14.11
N GLU A 261 11.70 -1.92 13.67
CA GLU A 261 10.48 -2.40 13.02
C GLU A 261 10.76 -3.08 11.67
N MET A 262 11.71 -2.57 10.89
CA MET A 262 12.11 -3.16 9.61
C MET A 262 12.64 -4.60 9.74
N ARG A 263 13.09 -5.03 10.92
CA ARG A 263 13.48 -6.43 11.15
C ARG A 263 12.33 -7.40 10.90
N THR A 264 11.09 -6.99 11.24
CA THR A 264 9.89 -7.82 11.08
C THR A 264 9.60 -8.14 9.61
N THR A 265 9.94 -7.23 8.70
CA THR A 265 9.69 -7.38 7.26
C THR A 265 10.97 -7.60 6.44
N HIS A 266 12.12 -7.75 7.10
CA HIS A 266 13.42 -7.96 6.43
C HIS A 266 13.41 -9.15 5.47
N TYR A 267 12.65 -10.21 5.77
CA TYR A 267 12.55 -11.41 4.93
C TYR A 267 12.11 -11.09 3.51
N GLN A 268 11.30 -10.06 3.30
CA GLN A 268 10.80 -9.65 1.98
C GLN A 268 11.91 -9.15 1.05
N PHE A 269 13.01 -8.66 1.63
CA PHE A 269 14.16 -8.15 0.87
C PHE A 269 15.37 -9.10 0.92
N ALA A 270 15.32 -10.13 1.74
CA ALA A 270 16.44 -11.08 1.90
C ALA A 270 16.43 -12.20 0.85
N ALA A 271 15.33 -12.42 0.18
CA ALA A 271 15.10 -13.47 -0.83
C ALA A 271 14.07 -12.96 -1.86
N PRO A 272 13.83 -13.69 -2.96
CA PRO A 272 12.79 -13.34 -3.91
C PRO A 272 11.43 -13.16 -3.21
N PHE A 273 10.79 -12.01 -3.46
CA PHE A 273 9.46 -11.70 -2.93
C PHE A 273 8.59 -11.14 -4.03
N VAL A 274 7.86 -12.04 -4.68
CA VAL A 274 7.18 -11.82 -5.94
C VAL A 274 5.68 -12.04 -5.77
N LEU A 275 4.87 -11.17 -6.36
CA LEU A 275 3.45 -11.36 -6.49
C LEU A 275 3.06 -11.62 -7.95
N ASP A 276 2.06 -12.47 -8.16
CA ASP A 276 1.42 -12.73 -9.44
C ASP A 276 -0.01 -12.17 -9.40
N SER A 277 -0.23 -11.06 -10.11
CA SER A 277 -1.52 -10.36 -10.20
C SER A 277 -2.38 -10.81 -11.39
N SER A 278 -1.98 -11.81 -12.13
CA SER A 278 -2.62 -12.23 -13.38
C SER A 278 -4.12 -12.51 -13.23
N HIS A 279 -4.54 -13.08 -12.10
CA HIS A 279 -5.95 -13.30 -11.80
C HIS A 279 -6.77 -12.00 -11.76
N THR A 280 -6.27 -10.99 -11.05
CA THR A 280 -6.91 -9.67 -10.96
C THR A 280 -6.98 -8.99 -12.34
N GLU A 281 -5.89 -9.08 -13.10
CA GLU A 281 -5.80 -8.52 -14.45
C GLU A 281 -6.83 -9.16 -15.38
N GLN A 282 -6.99 -10.47 -15.32
CA GLN A 282 -7.97 -11.20 -16.13
C GLN A 282 -9.42 -10.87 -15.75
N VAL A 283 -9.73 -10.82 -14.46
CA VAL A 283 -11.11 -10.61 -13.98
C VAL A 283 -11.58 -9.18 -14.28
N PHE A 284 -10.74 -8.17 -14.06
CA PHE A 284 -11.14 -6.76 -14.16
C PHE A 284 -10.61 -6.05 -15.43
N GLY A 285 -9.80 -6.70 -16.25
CA GLY A 285 -9.17 -6.07 -17.41
C GLY A 285 -8.14 -4.99 -17.04
N LEU A 286 -7.70 -4.94 -15.78
CA LEU A 286 -6.69 -4.01 -15.33
C LEU A 286 -5.30 -4.44 -15.81
N LYS A 287 -4.44 -3.46 -16.07
CA LYS A 287 -3.04 -3.71 -16.45
C LYS A 287 -2.11 -2.89 -15.55
N PRO A 288 -0.95 -3.44 -15.19
CA PRO A 288 0.05 -2.68 -14.43
C PRO A 288 0.63 -1.55 -15.28
N THR A 289 0.95 -0.45 -14.62
CA THR A 289 1.76 0.62 -15.22
C THR A 289 3.16 0.06 -15.54
N PRO A 290 3.73 0.32 -16.73
CA PRO A 290 5.10 -0.08 -17.03
C PRO A 290 6.07 0.41 -15.94
N LEU A 291 6.93 -0.48 -15.46
CA LEU A 291 7.84 -0.14 -14.37
C LEU A 291 8.74 1.05 -14.72
N ASP A 292 9.20 1.12 -15.97
CA ASP A 292 10.13 2.17 -16.42
C ASP A 292 9.48 3.56 -16.37
N ASP A 293 8.17 3.68 -16.65
CA ASP A 293 7.44 4.94 -16.50
C ASP A 293 7.42 5.40 -15.04
N THR A 294 7.17 4.46 -14.13
CA THR A 294 7.15 4.70 -12.69
C THR A 294 8.54 5.10 -12.17
N LEU A 295 9.59 4.40 -12.63
CA LEU A 295 10.99 4.67 -12.24
C LEU A 295 11.46 6.03 -12.76
N ALA A 296 11.17 6.35 -14.03
CA ALA A 296 11.52 7.62 -14.65
C ALA A 296 10.91 8.80 -13.89
N ALA A 297 9.60 8.75 -13.61
CA ALA A 297 8.91 9.79 -12.87
C ALA A 297 9.47 9.97 -11.45
N THR A 298 9.79 8.86 -10.77
CA THR A 298 10.36 8.88 -9.41
C THR A 298 11.75 9.50 -9.39
N ALA A 299 12.64 9.03 -10.29
CA ALA A 299 14.02 9.51 -10.36
C ALA A 299 14.10 10.98 -10.77
N ALA A 300 13.27 11.41 -11.73
CA ALA A 300 13.17 12.81 -12.13
C ALA A 300 12.73 13.72 -10.96
N GLY A 301 11.76 13.27 -10.16
CA GLY A 301 11.31 13.98 -8.95
C GLY A 301 12.45 14.17 -7.93
N TYR A 302 13.26 13.15 -7.68
CA TYR A 302 14.42 13.26 -6.77
C TYR A 302 15.55 14.13 -7.30
N ARG A 303 15.72 14.23 -8.63
CA ARG A 303 16.74 15.07 -9.24
C ARG A 303 16.37 16.55 -9.17
N ALA A 304 15.08 16.88 -9.21
CA ALA A 304 14.57 18.24 -9.15
C ALA A 304 14.49 18.81 -7.72
N ALA A 305 14.47 17.95 -6.70
CA ALA A 305 14.41 18.29 -5.27
C ALA A 305 15.84 18.36 -4.66
#